data_c4992f1f41a12f87d90bd6ebcc893fec
#
_entry.id   c4992f1f41a12f87d90bd6ebcc893fec
#
_cell.length_a   1.000
_cell.length_b   1.000
_cell.length_c   1.000
_cell.angle_alpha   90.00
_cell.angle_beta   90.00
_cell.angle_gamma   90.00
#
_symmetry.space_group_name_H-M   'P 1'
#
loop_
_entity.id
_entity.type
_entity.pdbx_description
1 polymer ?
#
loop_
_entity_poly.entity_id
_entity_poly.type
_entity_poly.pdbx_seq_one_letter_code
_entity_poly.pdbx_strand_id
1 'polypeptide(L)'
;KINKSEINKLKEKYGIKKDSFVVLGAGQVQTRKGVLDFIEVAKKMKDITFIWAGGFSFGAMTDGYAKLKEIMDNPPSNVKFIGIIPREEMNNIYNIADVLFVPSYNELFPMTILEAMSSETPLLLRNLELYEDILFNKYLSGNTNQDFINELNLLKNDKEYYKKAVNNSKEVSEFYSKEHVLKMWEELYKETCLEEK
;
A
#
# COMPACT_ATOMS: atom_id res chain seq x y z
N LYS A 1 4.17 8.59 -12.82
CA LYS A 1 2.82 8.12 -13.20
C LYS A 1 2.79 7.63 -14.64
N ILE A 2 1.98 6.62 -14.93
CA ILE A 2 1.70 6.11 -16.26
C ILE A 2 0.39 6.73 -16.80
N ASN A 3 0.21 6.72 -18.13
CA ASN A 3 -0.97 7.33 -18.74
C ASN A 3 -2.24 6.44 -18.61
N LYS A 4 -3.42 7.05 -18.80
CA LYS A 4 -4.71 6.37 -18.63
C LYS A 4 -4.89 5.14 -19.54
N SER A 5 -4.31 5.14 -20.74
CA SER A 5 -4.39 4.01 -21.67
C SER A 5 -3.61 2.81 -21.13
N GLU A 6 -2.43 3.04 -20.58
CA GLU A 6 -1.60 2.00 -19.95
C GLU A 6 -2.26 1.47 -18.68
N ILE A 7 -2.84 2.34 -17.84
CA ILE A 7 -3.64 1.93 -16.67
C ILE A 7 -4.76 0.96 -17.09
N ASN A 8 -5.51 1.30 -18.15
CA ASN A 8 -6.60 0.46 -18.63
C ASN A 8 -6.12 -0.91 -19.12
N LYS A 9 -4.99 -0.97 -19.86
CA LYS A 9 -4.40 -2.24 -20.29
C LYS A 9 -3.95 -3.10 -19.11
N LEU A 10 -3.35 -2.47 -18.11
CA LEU A 10 -2.94 -3.18 -16.89
C LEU A 10 -4.15 -3.70 -16.10
N LYS A 11 -5.19 -2.88 -15.93
CA LYS A 11 -6.45 -3.34 -15.31
C LYS A 11 -7.03 -4.54 -16.05
N GLU A 12 -7.04 -4.52 -17.38
CA GLU A 12 -7.49 -5.64 -18.22
C GLU A 12 -6.62 -6.89 -18.04
N LYS A 13 -5.28 -6.76 -18.02
CA LYS A 13 -4.32 -7.86 -17.75
C LYS A 13 -4.67 -8.60 -16.46
N TYR A 14 -5.09 -7.89 -15.42
CA TYR A 14 -5.46 -8.47 -14.12
C TYR A 14 -6.96 -8.73 -13.97
N GLY A 15 -7.77 -8.60 -15.03
CA GLY A 15 -9.22 -8.81 -15.01
C GLY A 15 -9.94 -7.82 -14.09
N ILE A 16 -9.46 -6.59 -14.00
CA ILE A 16 -10.04 -5.49 -13.21
C ILE A 16 -10.89 -4.62 -14.15
N LYS A 17 -12.10 -4.29 -13.75
CA LYS A 17 -12.96 -3.39 -14.53
C LYS A 17 -12.35 -1.99 -14.59
N LYS A 18 -12.42 -1.31 -15.74
CA LYS A 18 -11.80 0.00 -15.98
C LYS A 18 -12.17 1.06 -14.93
N ASP A 19 -13.45 1.11 -14.57
CA ASP A 19 -14.00 2.11 -13.66
C ASP A 19 -14.06 1.64 -12.19
N SER A 20 -13.46 0.48 -11.86
CA SER A 20 -13.38 0.00 -10.48
C SER A 20 -12.51 0.90 -9.62
N PHE A 21 -12.96 1.19 -8.41
CA PHE A 21 -12.10 1.65 -7.34
C PHE A 21 -11.25 0.45 -6.87
N VAL A 22 -9.93 0.62 -6.86
CA VAL A 22 -8.97 -0.46 -6.62
C VAL A 22 -8.21 -0.24 -5.33
N VAL A 23 -8.35 -1.18 -4.39
CA VAL A 23 -7.60 -1.23 -3.13
C VAL A 23 -6.47 -2.25 -3.27
N LEU A 24 -5.23 -1.80 -3.11
CA LEU A 24 -4.03 -2.61 -3.21
C LEU A 24 -3.52 -2.99 -1.81
N GLY A 25 -3.33 -4.28 -1.56
CA GLY A 25 -2.44 -4.80 -0.53
C GLY A 25 -1.13 -5.26 -1.15
N ALA A 26 0.00 -5.04 -0.50
CA ALA A 26 1.30 -5.44 -1.03
C ALA A 26 2.21 -6.02 0.06
N GLY A 27 2.85 -7.14 -0.23
CA GLY A 27 3.79 -7.81 0.66
C GLY A 27 3.56 -9.31 0.78
N GLN A 28 4.32 -9.95 1.63
CA GLN A 28 4.20 -11.39 1.89
C GLN A 28 2.78 -11.74 2.41
N VAL A 29 2.25 -12.85 1.95
CA VAL A 29 0.97 -13.38 2.46
C VAL A 29 1.26 -14.10 3.80
N GLN A 30 1.03 -13.41 4.90
CA GLN A 30 1.21 -13.93 6.27
C GLN A 30 0.30 -13.18 7.26
N THR A 31 0.01 -13.79 8.42
CA THR A 31 -0.92 -13.24 9.42
C THR A 31 -0.50 -11.84 9.86
N ARG A 32 0.79 -11.63 10.15
CA ARG A 32 1.36 -10.35 10.58
C ARG A 32 1.06 -9.19 9.61
N LYS A 33 0.94 -9.48 8.32
CA LYS A 33 0.65 -8.46 7.28
C LYS A 33 -0.83 -8.06 7.22
N GLY A 34 -1.67 -8.63 8.10
CA GLY A 34 -3.09 -8.28 8.18
C GLY A 34 -3.91 -8.73 6.97
N VAL A 35 -3.46 -9.79 6.26
CA VAL A 35 -4.19 -10.29 5.08
C VAL A 35 -5.62 -10.71 5.45
N LEU A 36 -5.83 -11.23 6.65
CA LEU A 36 -7.17 -11.59 7.12
C LEU A 36 -8.08 -10.37 7.25
N ASP A 37 -7.58 -9.27 7.82
CA ASP A 37 -8.34 -8.01 7.91
C ASP A 37 -8.64 -7.44 6.52
N PHE A 38 -7.66 -7.46 5.62
CA PHE A 38 -7.85 -7.08 4.22
C PHE A 38 -9.00 -7.84 3.57
N ILE A 39 -9.09 -9.15 3.80
CA ILE A 39 -10.17 -10.00 3.29
C ILE A 39 -11.51 -9.69 3.96
N GLU A 40 -11.53 -9.50 5.28
CA GLU A 40 -12.79 -9.18 5.99
C GLU A 40 -13.35 -7.81 5.57
N VAL A 41 -12.49 -6.82 5.35
CA VAL A 41 -12.88 -5.52 4.78
C VAL A 41 -13.44 -5.71 3.35
N ALA A 42 -12.75 -6.47 2.51
CA ALA A 42 -13.19 -6.74 1.14
C ALA A 42 -14.56 -7.44 1.08
N LYS A 43 -14.85 -8.39 1.97
CA LYS A 43 -16.16 -9.07 2.08
C LYS A 43 -17.32 -8.09 2.35
N LYS A 44 -17.04 -6.97 3.04
CA LYS A 44 -18.04 -5.94 3.36
C LYS A 44 -18.19 -4.89 2.26
N MET A 45 -17.22 -4.76 1.36
CA MET A 45 -17.17 -3.73 0.31
C MET A 45 -17.17 -4.37 -1.09
N LYS A 46 -18.26 -5.07 -1.45
CA LYS A 46 -18.36 -5.90 -2.66
C LYS A 46 -18.30 -5.12 -3.98
N ASP A 47 -18.51 -3.82 -3.93
CA ASP A 47 -18.48 -2.88 -5.06
C ASP A 47 -17.09 -2.25 -5.30
N ILE A 48 -16.10 -2.68 -4.53
CA ILE A 48 -14.68 -2.31 -4.64
C ILE A 48 -13.87 -3.53 -5.06
N THR A 49 -12.88 -3.33 -5.92
CA THR A 49 -11.93 -4.38 -6.29
C THR A 49 -10.71 -4.33 -5.36
N PHE A 50 -10.43 -5.44 -4.71
CA PHE A 50 -9.27 -5.62 -3.86
C PHE A 50 -8.24 -6.49 -4.58
N ILE A 51 -6.98 -6.06 -4.60
CA ILE A 51 -5.87 -6.84 -5.17
C ILE A 51 -4.77 -6.99 -4.13
N TRP A 52 -4.17 -8.17 -4.05
CA TRP A 52 -2.99 -8.40 -3.20
C TRP A 52 -1.81 -8.80 -4.07
N ALA A 53 -0.76 -7.97 -4.05
CA ALA A 53 0.51 -8.24 -4.72
C ALA A 53 1.49 -8.86 -3.73
N GLY A 54 1.77 -10.14 -3.89
CA GLY A 54 2.65 -10.92 -3.02
C GLY A 54 2.24 -12.38 -2.91
N GLY A 55 3.04 -13.14 -2.17
CA GLY A 55 2.84 -14.58 -2.02
C GLY A 55 3.50 -15.13 -0.77
N PHE A 56 3.56 -16.44 -0.67
CA PHE A 56 4.21 -17.17 0.43
C PHE A 56 5.71 -17.30 0.16
N SER A 57 6.53 -16.37 0.66
CA SER A 57 7.99 -16.41 0.46
C SER A 57 8.67 -17.59 1.14
N PHE A 58 8.06 -18.13 2.20
CA PHE A 58 8.58 -19.27 2.97
C PHE A 58 7.72 -20.54 2.80
N GLY A 59 6.86 -20.59 1.79
CA GLY A 59 5.97 -21.73 1.55
C GLY A 59 5.15 -22.09 2.78
N ALA A 60 5.07 -23.38 3.10
CA ALA A 60 4.29 -23.92 4.23
C ALA A 60 4.81 -23.51 5.62
N MET A 61 6.03 -22.96 5.74
CA MET A 61 6.55 -22.42 6.99
C MET A 61 6.04 -21.02 7.32
N THR A 62 5.28 -20.42 6.42
CA THR A 62 4.71 -19.08 6.64
C THR A 62 3.66 -19.12 7.74
N ASP A 63 3.72 -18.14 8.66
CA ASP A 63 2.70 -17.99 9.70
C ASP A 63 1.30 -17.80 9.09
N GLY A 64 0.35 -18.64 9.56
CA GLY A 64 -1.02 -18.67 9.05
C GLY A 64 -1.21 -19.35 7.70
N TYR A 65 -0.19 -20.07 7.16
CA TYR A 65 -0.19 -20.64 5.81
C TYR A 65 -1.47 -21.39 5.45
N ALA A 66 -1.90 -22.38 6.27
CA ALA A 66 -3.04 -23.22 5.92
C ALA A 66 -4.32 -22.40 5.67
N LYS A 67 -4.67 -21.49 6.59
CA LYS A 67 -5.84 -20.61 6.48
C LYS A 67 -5.72 -19.62 5.32
N LEU A 68 -4.57 -19.01 5.17
CA LEU A 68 -4.33 -18.04 4.10
C LEU A 68 -4.30 -18.70 2.73
N LYS A 69 -3.78 -19.92 2.62
CA LYS A 69 -3.79 -20.72 1.39
C LYS A 69 -5.22 -21.08 0.96
N GLU A 70 -6.05 -21.51 1.90
CA GLU A 70 -7.48 -21.78 1.64
C GLU A 70 -8.19 -20.53 1.06
N ILE A 71 -7.94 -19.37 1.66
CA ILE A 71 -8.50 -18.10 1.18
C ILE A 71 -7.96 -17.72 -0.21
N MET A 72 -6.66 -17.94 -0.45
CA MET A 72 -6.06 -17.64 -1.76
C MET A 72 -6.60 -18.56 -2.86
N ASP A 73 -6.88 -19.82 -2.54
CA ASP A 73 -7.44 -20.78 -3.49
C ASP A 73 -8.92 -20.49 -3.80
N ASN A 74 -9.65 -19.93 -2.84
CA ASN A 74 -11.07 -19.57 -2.97
C ASN A 74 -11.35 -18.16 -2.46
N PRO A 75 -10.82 -17.11 -3.12
CA PRO A 75 -10.96 -15.74 -2.64
C PRO A 75 -12.41 -15.24 -2.83
N PRO A 76 -12.83 -14.24 -2.04
CA PRO A 76 -14.06 -13.50 -2.34
C PRO A 76 -14.06 -12.97 -3.77
N SER A 77 -15.23 -12.87 -4.40
CA SER A 77 -15.37 -12.54 -5.84
C SER A 77 -14.75 -11.18 -6.24
N ASN A 78 -14.60 -10.27 -5.29
CA ASN A 78 -14.01 -8.96 -5.49
C ASN A 78 -12.54 -8.88 -5.05
N VAL A 79 -11.93 -10.01 -4.67
CA VAL A 79 -10.51 -10.10 -4.27
C VAL A 79 -9.71 -10.87 -5.32
N LYS A 80 -8.53 -10.37 -5.64
CA LYS A 80 -7.57 -11.03 -6.54
C LYS A 80 -6.19 -11.08 -5.91
N PHE A 81 -5.63 -12.28 -5.77
CA PHE A 81 -4.21 -12.45 -5.46
C PHE A 81 -3.45 -12.53 -6.78
N ILE A 82 -2.62 -11.51 -7.05
CA ILE A 82 -1.90 -11.39 -8.34
C ILE A 82 -0.49 -11.98 -8.29
N GLY A 83 -0.13 -12.62 -7.16
CA GLY A 83 1.15 -13.28 -6.98
C GLY A 83 2.30 -12.32 -6.70
N ILE A 84 3.52 -12.88 -6.72
CA ILE A 84 4.75 -12.10 -6.54
C ILE A 84 5.04 -11.36 -7.83
N ILE A 85 5.10 -10.03 -7.75
CA ILE A 85 5.37 -9.15 -8.88
C ILE A 85 6.85 -8.78 -8.90
N PRO A 86 7.52 -8.84 -10.05
CA PRO A 86 8.89 -8.33 -10.20
C PRO A 86 8.98 -6.86 -9.76
N ARG A 87 10.09 -6.51 -9.11
CA ARG A 87 10.27 -5.18 -8.51
C ARG A 87 10.10 -4.05 -9.53
N GLU A 88 10.60 -4.25 -10.73
CA GLU A 88 10.50 -3.32 -11.87
C GLU A 88 9.07 -3.12 -12.37
N GLU A 89 8.16 -4.09 -12.12
CA GLU A 89 6.75 -3.99 -12.49
C GLU A 89 5.87 -3.40 -11.37
N MET A 90 6.37 -3.32 -10.13
CA MET A 90 5.57 -2.84 -8.99
C MET A 90 5.06 -1.42 -9.17
N ASN A 91 5.82 -0.53 -9.83
CA ASN A 91 5.34 0.81 -10.15
C ASN A 91 4.02 0.79 -10.95
N ASN A 92 3.87 -0.16 -11.87
CA ASN A 92 2.64 -0.33 -12.64
C ASN A 92 1.47 -0.72 -11.74
N ILE A 93 1.72 -1.55 -10.72
CA ILE A 93 0.70 -2.00 -9.76
C ILE A 93 0.25 -0.85 -8.86
N TYR A 94 1.15 0.00 -8.38
CA TYR A 94 0.77 1.20 -7.63
C TYR A 94 -0.06 2.17 -8.48
N ASN A 95 0.27 2.31 -9.77
CA ASN A 95 -0.45 3.22 -10.66
C ASN A 95 -1.88 2.75 -11.04
N ILE A 96 -2.22 1.46 -10.91
CA ILE A 96 -3.60 0.99 -11.11
C ILE A 96 -4.45 1.03 -9.84
N ALA A 97 -3.82 1.28 -8.68
CA ALA A 97 -4.47 1.35 -7.39
C ALA A 97 -4.96 2.77 -7.08
N ASP A 98 -6.12 2.88 -6.46
CA ASP A 98 -6.65 4.13 -5.93
C ASP A 98 -6.20 4.36 -4.48
N VAL A 99 -5.82 3.29 -3.76
CA VAL A 99 -5.26 3.35 -2.41
C VAL A 99 -4.40 2.13 -2.12
N LEU A 100 -3.28 2.32 -1.42
CA LEU A 100 -2.53 1.23 -0.78
C LEU A 100 -3.07 1.02 0.63
N PHE A 101 -3.59 -0.17 0.90
CA PHE A 101 -4.12 -0.58 2.20
C PHE A 101 -3.19 -1.59 2.87
N VAL A 102 -2.53 -1.19 3.95
CA VAL A 102 -1.57 -2.00 4.73
C VAL A 102 -2.08 -2.17 6.16
N PRO A 103 -2.93 -3.17 6.44
CA PRO A 103 -3.46 -3.44 7.79
C PRO A 103 -2.47 -4.24 8.65
N SER A 104 -1.17 -4.15 8.40
CA SER A 104 -0.11 -4.89 9.09
C SER A 104 -0.11 -4.61 10.59
N TYR A 105 0.08 -5.65 11.40
CA TYR A 105 0.16 -5.55 12.86
C TYR A 105 1.54 -5.11 13.35
N ASN A 106 2.56 -5.32 12.54
CA ASN A 106 3.94 -4.95 12.86
C ASN A 106 4.72 -4.69 11.58
N GLU A 107 5.45 -3.58 11.54
CA GLU A 107 6.36 -3.18 10.47
C GLU A 107 7.64 -2.61 11.07
N LEU A 108 8.70 -2.62 10.27
CA LEU A 108 9.93 -1.87 10.57
C LEU A 108 9.93 -0.58 9.74
N PHE A 109 10.21 -0.71 8.44
CA PHE A 109 10.12 0.39 7.47
C PHE A 109 9.65 -0.18 6.12
N PRO A 110 8.32 -0.20 5.88
CA PRO A 110 7.78 -0.86 4.69
C PRO A 110 8.04 -0.04 3.43
N MET A 111 8.98 -0.49 2.60
CA MET A 111 9.32 0.17 1.33
C MET A 111 8.12 0.32 0.39
N THR A 112 7.15 -0.61 0.45
CA THR A 112 5.91 -0.55 -0.33
C THR A 112 5.12 0.74 -0.10
N ILE A 113 5.22 1.34 1.09
CA ILE A 113 4.59 2.62 1.43
C ILE A 113 5.26 3.75 0.63
N LEU A 114 6.59 3.84 0.65
CA LEU A 114 7.32 4.87 -0.10
C LEU A 114 7.14 4.72 -1.61
N GLU A 115 7.15 3.49 -2.11
CA GLU A 115 6.92 3.18 -3.52
C GLU A 115 5.51 3.61 -3.97
N ALA A 116 4.47 3.34 -3.16
CA ALA A 116 3.11 3.79 -3.43
C ALA A 116 3.01 5.33 -3.42
N MET A 117 3.60 5.98 -2.42
CA MET A 117 3.61 7.45 -2.32
C MET A 117 4.32 8.10 -3.51
N SER A 118 5.41 7.50 -4.02
CA SER A 118 6.10 7.99 -5.23
C SER A 118 5.21 7.92 -6.47
N SER A 119 4.20 7.06 -6.46
CA SER A 119 3.13 6.99 -7.47
C SER A 119 1.93 7.88 -7.12
N GLU A 120 2.02 8.71 -6.07
CA GLU A 120 0.94 9.55 -5.53
C GLU A 120 -0.30 8.72 -5.12
N THR A 121 -0.11 7.46 -4.73
CA THR A 121 -1.19 6.59 -4.27
C THR A 121 -1.46 6.85 -2.79
N PRO A 122 -2.70 7.19 -2.39
CA PRO A 122 -3.08 7.36 -1.00
C PRO A 122 -2.75 6.15 -0.13
N LEU A 123 -2.46 6.39 1.14
CA LEU A 123 -2.18 5.33 2.10
C LEU A 123 -3.31 5.18 3.11
N LEU A 124 -3.73 3.94 3.36
CA LEU A 124 -4.57 3.55 4.49
C LEU A 124 -3.82 2.46 5.27
N LEU A 125 -3.44 2.76 6.51
CA LEU A 125 -2.56 1.93 7.32
C LEU A 125 -3.22 1.55 8.64
N ARG A 126 -2.76 0.46 9.27
CA ARG A 126 -3.03 0.27 10.69
C ARG A 126 -2.32 1.37 11.48
N ASN A 127 -2.96 1.89 12.51
CA ASN A 127 -2.37 2.93 13.35
C ASN A 127 -1.23 2.32 14.18
N LEU A 128 0.01 2.46 13.69
CA LEU A 128 1.23 2.04 14.36
C LEU A 128 2.07 3.28 14.68
N GLU A 129 2.58 3.35 15.90
CA GLU A 129 3.36 4.50 16.42
C GLU A 129 4.51 4.89 15.47
N LEU A 130 5.20 3.89 14.89
CA LEU A 130 6.32 4.15 13.97
C LEU A 130 5.94 5.04 12.76
N TYR A 131 4.67 5.07 12.35
CA TYR A 131 4.27 5.85 11.17
C TYR A 131 4.17 7.35 11.44
N GLU A 132 3.97 7.76 12.69
CA GLU A 132 3.85 9.18 13.06
C GLU A 132 5.11 9.94 12.67
N ASP A 133 6.29 9.42 13.02
CA ASP A 133 7.58 10.03 12.75
C ASP A 133 7.98 9.95 11.27
N ILE A 134 7.75 8.80 10.62
CA ILE A 134 8.23 8.58 9.26
C ILE A 134 7.27 9.11 8.18
N LEU A 135 5.99 9.30 8.49
CA LEU A 135 4.99 9.79 7.54
C LEU A 135 4.38 11.15 7.94
N PHE A 136 4.86 11.77 9.02
CA PHE A 136 4.47 13.12 9.47
C PHE A 136 2.94 13.27 9.61
N ASN A 137 2.24 12.21 10.05
CA ASN A 137 0.78 12.14 10.13
C ASN A 137 0.06 12.39 8.78
N LYS A 138 0.73 12.18 7.63
CA LYS A 138 0.19 12.40 6.28
C LYS A 138 -0.31 11.09 5.64
N TYR A 139 -1.05 10.32 6.38
CA TYR A 139 -1.66 9.05 5.94
C TYR A 139 -3.04 8.89 6.60
N LEU A 140 -3.84 7.97 6.09
CA LEU A 140 -5.11 7.57 6.71
C LEU A 140 -4.86 6.33 7.56
N SER A 141 -5.53 6.23 8.69
CA SER A 141 -5.31 5.13 9.61
C SER A 141 -6.58 4.60 10.26
N GLY A 142 -6.52 3.36 10.73
CA GLY A 142 -7.55 2.72 11.52
C GLY A 142 -6.99 1.63 12.42
N ASN A 143 -7.74 1.24 13.43
CA ASN A 143 -7.40 0.15 14.33
C ASN A 143 -8.30 -1.07 14.14
N THR A 144 -9.49 -0.86 13.61
CA THR A 144 -10.51 -1.89 13.38
C THR A 144 -10.88 -2.00 11.91
N ASN A 145 -11.47 -3.12 11.52
CA ASN A 145 -11.98 -3.30 10.17
C ASN A 145 -13.07 -2.26 9.83
N GLN A 146 -13.83 -1.78 10.83
CA GLN A 146 -14.84 -0.74 10.62
C GLN A 146 -14.19 0.61 10.30
N ASP A 147 -13.08 0.96 10.96
CA ASP A 147 -12.35 2.19 10.66
C ASP A 147 -11.85 2.17 9.21
N PHE A 148 -11.26 1.05 8.77
CA PHE A 148 -10.79 0.89 7.38
C PHE A 148 -11.94 1.00 6.37
N ILE A 149 -13.11 0.41 6.66
CA ILE A 149 -14.29 0.53 5.81
C ILE A 149 -14.74 1.99 5.71
N ASN A 150 -14.78 2.72 6.82
CA ASN A 150 -15.17 4.13 6.84
C ASN A 150 -14.22 4.98 5.98
N GLU A 151 -12.91 4.80 6.14
CA GLU A 151 -11.89 5.51 5.35
C GLU A 151 -11.98 5.20 3.85
N LEU A 152 -12.16 3.93 3.48
CA LEU A 152 -12.32 3.52 2.09
C LEU A 152 -13.61 4.09 1.47
N ASN A 153 -14.69 4.20 2.24
CA ASN A 153 -15.90 4.84 1.78
C ASN A 153 -15.72 6.35 1.54
N LEU A 154 -15.00 7.05 2.42
CA LEU A 154 -14.66 8.45 2.23
C LEU A 154 -13.77 8.63 0.99
N LEU A 155 -12.69 7.86 0.85
CA LEU A 155 -11.82 7.91 -0.33
C LEU A 155 -12.57 7.68 -1.64
N LYS A 156 -13.54 6.76 -1.65
CA LYS A 156 -14.29 6.44 -2.86
C LYS A 156 -15.34 7.49 -3.22
N ASN A 157 -16.01 8.09 -2.22
CA ASN A 157 -17.21 8.88 -2.46
C ASN A 157 -16.99 10.40 -2.32
N ASP A 158 -15.90 10.84 -1.67
CA ASP A 158 -15.56 12.24 -1.48
C ASP A 158 -14.29 12.62 -2.26
N LYS A 159 -14.46 13.38 -3.33
CA LYS A 159 -13.36 13.78 -4.23
C LYS A 159 -12.34 14.71 -3.55
N GLU A 160 -12.78 15.59 -2.66
CA GLU A 160 -11.87 16.49 -1.96
C GLU A 160 -11.07 15.73 -0.89
N TYR A 161 -11.70 14.79 -0.22
CA TYR A 161 -11.02 13.88 0.69
C TYR A 161 -9.94 13.05 -0.03
N TYR A 162 -10.29 12.47 -1.17
CA TYR A 162 -9.35 11.72 -2.02
C TYR A 162 -8.18 12.59 -2.48
N LYS A 163 -8.46 13.79 -2.98
CA LYS A 163 -7.44 14.74 -3.43
C LYS A 163 -6.48 15.14 -2.29
N LYS A 164 -7.00 15.36 -1.08
CA LYS A 164 -6.18 15.62 0.11
C LYS A 164 -5.25 14.44 0.41
N ALA A 165 -5.76 13.21 0.36
CA ALA A 165 -4.96 12.02 0.59
C ALA A 165 -3.86 11.82 -0.48
N VAL A 166 -4.13 12.12 -1.75
CA VAL A 166 -3.13 12.15 -2.83
C VAL A 166 -2.05 13.20 -2.55
N ASN A 167 -2.43 14.41 -2.13
CA ASN A 167 -1.47 15.47 -1.81
C ASN A 167 -0.59 15.09 -0.62
N ASN A 168 -1.13 14.44 0.41
CA ASN A 168 -0.36 13.92 1.53
C ASN A 168 0.73 12.95 1.06
N SER A 169 0.37 11.99 0.20
CA SER A 169 1.33 11.04 -0.38
C SER A 169 2.43 11.73 -1.17
N LYS A 170 2.06 12.75 -1.96
CA LYS A 170 3.02 13.54 -2.73
C LYS A 170 4.03 14.28 -1.83
N GLU A 171 3.55 14.97 -0.80
CA GLU A 171 4.41 15.73 0.12
C GLU A 171 5.42 14.83 0.84
N VAL A 172 5.00 13.65 1.31
CA VAL A 172 5.91 12.70 1.96
C VAL A 172 6.90 12.11 0.93
N SER A 173 6.44 11.82 -0.29
CA SER A 173 7.31 11.34 -1.37
C SER A 173 8.39 12.36 -1.72
N GLU A 174 8.09 13.65 -1.71
CA GLU A 174 9.06 14.72 -1.94
C GLU A 174 10.16 14.75 -0.85
N PHE A 175 9.78 14.53 0.41
CA PHE A 175 10.73 14.41 1.51
C PHE A 175 11.69 13.23 1.34
N TYR A 176 11.20 12.08 0.88
CA TYR A 176 12.00 10.88 0.60
C TYR A 176 12.58 10.86 -0.83
N SER A 177 12.55 11.98 -1.55
CA SER A 177 13.17 12.07 -2.87
C SER A 177 14.68 11.83 -2.79
N LYS A 178 15.25 11.29 -3.87
CA LYS A 178 16.69 11.05 -3.97
C LYS A 178 17.50 12.30 -3.69
N GLU A 179 17.06 13.43 -4.22
CA GLU A 179 17.72 14.71 -4.08
C GLU A 179 17.75 15.20 -2.63
N HIS A 180 16.62 15.09 -1.93
CA HIS A 180 16.53 15.50 -0.51
C HIS A 180 17.33 14.55 0.39
N VAL A 181 17.18 13.24 0.22
CA VAL A 181 17.93 12.25 1.02
C VAL A 181 19.44 12.38 0.80
N LEU A 182 19.89 12.61 -0.44
CA LEU A 182 21.31 12.86 -0.70
C LEU A 182 21.84 14.08 0.03
N LYS A 183 21.08 15.18 0.02
CA LYS A 183 21.43 16.38 0.75
C LYS A 183 21.54 16.15 2.25
N MET A 184 20.62 15.41 2.85
CA MET A 184 20.68 15.03 4.29
C MET A 184 21.95 14.23 4.59
N TRP A 185 22.35 13.30 3.72
CA TRP A 185 23.60 12.55 3.87
C TRP A 185 24.83 13.45 3.77
N GLU A 186 24.86 14.38 2.82
CA GLU A 186 25.97 15.33 2.68
C GLU A 186 26.11 16.24 3.92
N GLU A 187 25.01 16.69 4.50
CA GLU A 187 24.98 17.47 5.73
C GLU A 187 25.49 16.66 6.91
N LEU A 188 25.01 15.42 7.10
CA LEU A 188 25.45 14.53 8.17
C LEU A 188 26.97 14.26 8.09
N TYR A 189 27.50 13.96 6.91
CA TYR A 189 28.94 13.75 6.75
C TYR A 189 29.78 14.99 7.04
N LYS A 190 29.31 16.19 6.67
CA LYS A 190 30.00 17.45 7.00
C LYS A 190 30.06 17.68 8.51
N GLU A 191 28.94 17.47 9.21
CA GLU A 191 28.88 17.60 10.67
C GLU A 191 29.84 16.63 11.35
N THR A 192 29.79 15.34 11.01
CA THR A 192 30.64 14.30 11.59
C THR A 192 32.13 14.57 11.35
N CYS A 193 32.53 15.05 10.16
CA CYS A 193 33.93 15.38 9.87
C CYS A 193 34.43 16.64 10.58
N LEU A 194 33.54 17.53 11.05
CA LEU A 194 33.93 18.74 11.82
C LEU A 194 34.13 18.44 13.29
N GLU A 195 33.49 17.42 13.85
CA GLU A 195 33.61 17.01 15.25
C GLU A 195 34.95 16.29 15.55
N GLU A 196 35.66 15.81 14.54
CA GLU A 196 36.96 15.11 14.67
C GLU A 196 38.17 16.05 14.65
N LYS A 197 37.99 17.38 14.74
CA LYS A 197 39.05 18.38 14.82
C LYS A 197 39.01 19.11 16.17
#